data_f90dbee3a68c40f7d33d599926bf53c1
#
_entry.id   f90dbee3a68c40f7d33d599926bf53c1
#
_cell.length_a   1.000
_cell.length_b   1.000
_cell.length_c   1.000
_cell.angle_alpha   90.00
_cell.angle_beta   90.00
_cell.angle_gamma   90.00
#
_symmetry.space_group_name_H-M   'P 1'
#
loop_
_entity.id
_entity.type
_entity.pdbx_description
1 polymer ?
#
loop_
_entity_poly.entity_id
_entity_poly.type
_entity_poly.pdbx_seq_one_letter_code
_entity_poly.pdbx_strand_id
1 'polypeptide(L)'
;PSPTPQSTTFNLIFKYGVGAKNELNTFTQTYTKDMVMDPSVTIKLKLTDNELAGIYQKLNDLKLFSESTKPIEGNVMVTPCSSYYLKVQINSEQKELSWNDCRGRISDKFQQFTDYIISVIESKSEYKKLPTPGGGYI
;
A
#
# COMPACT_ATOMS: atom_id res chain seq x y z
N PRO A 1 -4.38 -16.52 -30.00
CA PRO A 1 -4.07 -16.29 -29.34
C PRO A 1 -4.43 -15.76 -28.36
N SER A 2 -4.23 -15.79 -27.91
CA SER A 2 -4.46 -15.36 -27.00
C SER A 2 -4.40 -14.40 -26.76
N PRO A 3 -4.76 -14.06 -26.56
CA PRO A 3 -4.86 -13.09 -26.29
C PRO A 3 -4.40 -12.68 -25.43
N THR A 4 -3.98 -12.30 -25.60
CA THR A 4 -3.52 -11.67 -24.86
C THR A 4 -4.27 -11.14 -24.07
N PRO A 5 -4.13 -11.33 -23.33
CA PRO A 5 -4.71 -10.90 -22.29
C PRO A 5 -4.95 -9.56 -22.34
N GLN A 6 -5.68 -9.30 -22.63
CA GLN A 6 -5.93 -8.35 -22.51
C GLN A 6 -5.89 -8.02 -21.49
N SER A 7 -5.54 -7.81 -21.37
CA SER A 7 -5.02 -7.30 -20.40
C SER A 7 -5.90 -6.68 -19.48
N THR A 8 -5.95 -7.13 -18.32
CA THR A 8 -6.58 -6.46 -17.22
C THR A 8 -5.77 -5.21 -16.91
N THR A 9 -6.41 -4.07 -17.02
CA THR A 9 -5.79 -2.83 -16.59
C THR A 9 -5.91 -2.74 -15.09
N PHE A 10 -4.78 -2.61 -14.39
CA PHE A 10 -4.76 -2.56 -12.95
C PHE A 10 -3.91 -1.39 -12.49
N ASN A 11 -4.50 -0.51 -11.72
CA ASN A 11 -3.78 0.59 -11.07
C ASN A 11 -4.28 0.75 -9.65
N LEU A 12 -3.43 1.33 -8.81
CA LEU A 12 -3.80 1.51 -7.42
C LEU A 12 -3.15 2.73 -6.81
N ILE A 13 -3.76 3.17 -5.72
CA ILE A 13 -3.17 4.11 -4.78
C ILE A 13 -3.14 3.40 -3.45
N PHE A 14 -1.97 3.32 -2.82
CA PHE A 14 -1.82 2.69 -1.51
C PHE A 14 -1.11 3.64 -0.57
N LYS A 15 -1.81 4.04 0.49
CA LYS A 15 -1.24 4.91 1.52
C LYS A 15 -1.03 4.10 2.77
N TYR A 16 0.09 4.34 3.45
CA TYR A 16 0.42 3.56 4.62
C TYR A 16 1.32 4.35 5.57
N GLY A 17 1.44 3.82 6.79
CA GLY A 17 2.28 4.41 7.81
C GLY A 17 1.49 5.24 8.79
N VAL A 18 2.19 5.94 9.67
CA VAL A 18 1.55 6.79 10.67
C VAL A 18 0.89 7.95 9.95
N GLY A 19 -0.44 8.06 10.10
CA GLY A 19 -1.21 9.07 9.39
C GLY A 19 -1.35 8.82 7.91
N ALA A 20 -1.00 7.60 7.44
CA ALA A 20 -1.10 7.22 6.03
C ALA A 20 -0.36 8.20 5.12
N LYS A 21 0.83 8.64 5.52
CA LYS A 21 1.57 9.69 4.81
C LYS A 21 2.46 9.18 3.69
N ASN A 22 2.79 7.88 3.67
CA ASN A 22 3.50 7.29 2.55
C ASN A 22 2.47 6.90 1.49
N GLU A 23 2.77 7.16 0.23
CA GLU A 23 1.79 6.93 -0.82
C GLU A 23 2.42 6.40 -2.09
N LEU A 24 1.97 5.22 -2.53
CA LEU A 24 2.29 4.71 -3.85
C LEU A 24 1.11 4.99 -4.77
N ASN A 25 1.36 5.63 -5.91
CA ASN A 25 0.30 5.96 -6.86
C ASN A 25 0.75 5.49 -8.25
N THR A 26 0.19 4.38 -8.70
CA THR A 26 0.56 3.84 -10.01
C THR A 26 -0.12 4.58 -11.15
N PHE A 27 -1.21 5.31 -10.88
CA PHE A 27 -1.85 6.13 -11.91
C PHE A 27 -0.89 7.21 -12.41
N THR A 28 -0.15 7.84 -11.51
CA THR A 28 0.80 8.89 -11.84
C THR A 28 2.24 8.40 -11.84
N GLN A 29 2.46 7.15 -11.45
CA GLN A 29 3.79 6.54 -11.34
C GLN A 29 4.68 7.34 -10.41
N THR A 30 4.15 7.61 -9.22
CA THR A 30 4.87 8.37 -8.20
C THR A 30 4.85 7.65 -6.87
N TYR A 31 5.82 7.98 -6.02
CA TYR A 31 5.87 7.51 -4.64
C TYR A 31 6.22 8.68 -3.74
N THR A 32 5.45 8.83 -2.67
CA THR A 32 5.69 9.86 -1.66
C THR A 32 6.13 9.20 -0.37
N LYS A 33 7.27 9.63 0.15
CA LYS A 33 7.81 9.10 1.40
C LYS A 33 7.66 10.14 2.50
N ASP A 34 7.08 9.71 3.64
CA ASP A 34 6.99 10.54 4.83
C ASP A 34 8.38 10.64 5.46
N MET A 35 8.88 11.84 5.61
CA MET A 35 10.19 12.08 6.17
C MET A 35 10.15 12.41 7.65
N VAL A 36 8.99 12.24 8.27
CA VAL A 36 8.75 12.40 9.71
C VAL A 36 8.92 13.85 10.16
N MET A 37 10.16 14.32 10.29
CA MET A 37 10.44 15.68 10.75
C MET A 37 10.58 16.67 9.61
N ASP A 38 10.75 16.18 8.40
CA ASP A 38 10.97 17.01 7.21
C ASP A 38 9.75 16.90 6.27
N PRO A 39 9.62 17.81 5.31
CA PRO A 39 8.56 17.68 4.31
C PRO A 39 8.66 16.36 3.55
N SER A 40 7.51 15.81 3.20
CA SER A 40 7.46 14.58 2.41
C SER A 40 8.15 14.77 1.06
N VAL A 41 8.73 13.68 0.56
CA VAL A 41 9.44 13.69 -0.73
C VAL A 41 8.65 12.83 -1.71
N THR A 42 8.34 13.40 -2.87
CA THR A 42 7.65 12.67 -3.95
C THR A 42 8.61 12.47 -5.10
N ILE A 43 8.70 11.23 -5.58
CA ILE A 43 9.58 10.87 -6.69
C ILE A 43 8.80 10.11 -7.74
N LYS A 44 9.38 10.01 -8.93
CA LYS A 44 8.88 9.09 -9.94
C LYS A 44 9.25 7.67 -9.54
N LEU A 45 8.28 6.78 -9.63
CA LEU A 45 8.49 5.38 -9.30
C LEU A 45 7.50 4.56 -10.11
N LYS A 46 7.99 3.90 -11.15
CA LYS A 46 7.14 3.12 -12.03
C LYS A 46 7.28 1.65 -11.69
N LEU A 47 6.14 0.98 -11.49
CA LEU A 47 6.13 -0.47 -11.33
C LEU A 47 6.09 -1.12 -12.71
N THR A 48 6.79 -2.25 -12.83
CA THR A 48 6.71 -3.03 -14.05
C THR A 48 5.37 -3.75 -14.13
N ASP A 49 5.04 -4.25 -15.32
CA ASP A 49 3.82 -5.02 -15.49
C ASP A 49 3.83 -6.25 -14.59
N ASN A 50 4.98 -6.90 -14.43
CA ASN A 50 5.09 -8.07 -13.54
C ASN A 50 4.86 -7.68 -12.09
N GLU A 51 5.38 -6.54 -11.67
CA GLU A 51 5.16 -6.07 -10.30
C GLU A 51 3.69 -5.77 -10.03
N LEU A 52 3.04 -5.11 -10.99
CA LEU A 52 1.61 -4.83 -10.87
C LEU A 52 0.79 -6.12 -10.85
N ALA A 53 1.14 -7.07 -11.71
CA ALA A 53 0.44 -8.36 -11.75
C ALA A 53 0.59 -9.11 -10.44
N GLY A 54 1.78 -9.06 -9.84
CA GLY A 54 2.02 -9.70 -8.55
C GLY A 54 1.17 -9.10 -7.44
N ILE A 55 1.04 -7.78 -7.42
CA ILE A 55 0.21 -7.10 -6.43
C ILE A 55 -1.27 -7.47 -6.63
N TYR A 56 -1.72 -7.48 -7.89
CA TYR A 56 -3.09 -7.85 -8.21
C TYR A 56 -3.39 -9.28 -7.74
N GLN A 57 -2.46 -10.20 -8.01
CA GLN A 57 -2.64 -11.57 -7.59
C GLN A 57 -2.69 -11.71 -6.07
N LYS A 58 -1.81 -11.01 -5.37
CA LYS A 58 -1.78 -11.04 -3.92
C LYS A 58 -3.09 -10.53 -3.34
N LEU A 59 -3.61 -9.45 -3.91
CA LEU A 59 -4.89 -8.87 -3.50
C LEU A 59 -6.02 -9.91 -3.63
N ASN A 60 -6.04 -10.63 -4.75
CA ASN A 60 -7.06 -11.65 -5.00
C ASN A 60 -6.88 -12.87 -4.10
N ASP A 61 -5.65 -13.32 -3.91
CA ASP A 61 -5.37 -14.49 -3.08
C ASP A 61 -5.80 -14.26 -1.64
N LEU A 62 -5.59 -13.05 -1.15
CA LEU A 62 -5.95 -12.70 0.22
C LEU A 62 -7.43 -12.31 0.35
N LYS A 63 -8.11 -12.08 -0.78
CA LYS A 63 -9.51 -11.63 -0.79
C LYS A 63 -9.72 -10.42 0.11
N LEU A 64 -8.85 -9.45 -0.06
CA LEU A 64 -8.74 -8.35 0.89
C LEU A 64 -10.03 -7.54 1.02
N PHE A 65 -10.73 -7.33 -0.09
CA PHE A 65 -11.97 -6.54 -0.05
C PHE A 65 -13.12 -7.27 0.63
N SER A 66 -12.95 -8.57 0.91
CA SER A 66 -13.94 -9.35 1.65
C SER A 66 -13.56 -9.52 3.11
N GLU A 67 -12.39 -9.03 3.52
CA GLU A 67 -11.90 -9.23 4.87
C GLU A 67 -12.39 -8.14 5.80
N SER A 68 -12.71 -8.52 7.05
CA SER A 68 -13.15 -7.56 8.06
C SER A 68 -11.98 -6.70 8.51
N THR A 69 -12.23 -5.40 8.62
CA THR A 69 -11.23 -4.45 9.12
C THR A 69 -11.35 -4.23 10.63
N LYS A 70 -12.26 -4.95 11.28
CA LYS A 70 -12.46 -4.78 12.71
C LYS A 70 -11.37 -5.46 13.52
N PRO A 71 -11.04 -4.93 14.71
CA PRO A 71 -10.07 -5.61 15.58
C PRO A 71 -10.53 -7.02 15.92
N ILE A 72 -9.58 -7.96 15.93
CA ILE A 72 -9.85 -9.35 16.25
C ILE A 72 -10.11 -9.50 17.73
N GLU A 73 -9.31 -8.82 18.54
CA GLU A 73 -9.48 -8.86 19.99
C GLU A 73 -9.17 -7.51 20.57
N GLY A 74 -9.83 -7.26 21.69
CA GLY A 74 -9.61 -6.05 22.43
C GLY A 74 -10.19 -4.84 21.73
N ASN A 75 -10.03 -3.71 22.35
CA ASN A 75 -10.45 -2.45 21.82
C ASN A 75 -9.59 -1.41 22.51
N VAL A 76 -8.28 -1.60 22.38
CA VAL A 76 -7.29 -0.79 23.09
C VAL A 76 -6.69 0.20 22.12
N MET A 77 -6.64 1.47 22.53
CA MET A 77 -6.01 2.48 21.72
C MET A 77 -4.50 2.26 21.70
N VAL A 78 -3.90 2.26 20.53
CA VAL A 78 -2.47 2.08 20.34
C VAL A 78 -1.91 3.37 19.73
N THR A 79 -0.81 3.85 20.30
CA THR A 79 -0.18 5.09 19.84
C THR A 79 1.33 4.95 19.85
N PRO A 80 2.03 5.27 18.78
CA PRO A 80 1.51 5.64 17.49
C PRO A 80 0.95 4.42 16.77
N CYS A 81 0.02 4.66 15.87
CA CYS A 81 -0.56 3.57 15.08
C CYS A 81 -0.43 3.92 13.60
N SER A 82 -0.64 2.91 12.76
CA SER A 82 -0.58 3.11 11.31
C SER A 82 -1.97 3.08 10.72
N SER A 83 -2.17 3.90 9.71
CA SER A 83 -3.41 3.94 8.95
C SER A 83 -3.10 3.60 7.51
N TYR A 84 -4.07 2.99 6.83
CA TYR A 84 -3.88 2.49 5.48
C TYR A 84 -5.09 2.83 4.63
N TYR A 85 -4.81 3.15 3.37
CA TYR A 85 -5.87 3.40 2.40
C TYR A 85 -5.48 2.73 1.09
N LEU A 86 -6.40 1.96 0.54
CA LEU A 86 -6.18 1.27 -0.72
C LEU A 86 -7.31 1.60 -1.67
N LYS A 87 -6.96 2.13 -2.82
CA LYS A 87 -7.90 2.32 -3.91
C LYS A 87 -7.37 1.57 -5.11
N VAL A 88 -8.19 0.71 -5.71
CA VAL A 88 -7.77 -0.02 -6.89
C VAL A 88 -8.75 0.26 -8.02
N GLN A 89 -8.22 0.23 -9.23
CA GLN A 89 -9.04 0.27 -10.43
C GLN A 89 -8.67 -0.94 -11.27
N ILE A 90 -9.66 -1.78 -11.51
CA ILE A 90 -9.51 -2.98 -12.31
C ILE A 90 -10.41 -2.79 -13.52
N ASN A 91 -9.81 -2.57 -14.69
CA ASN A 91 -10.52 -2.16 -15.89
C ASN A 91 -11.28 -0.87 -15.59
N SER A 92 -12.61 -0.88 -15.64
CA SER A 92 -13.41 0.32 -15.35
C SER A 92 -13.97 0.32 -13.94
N GLU A 93 -13.69 -0.72 -13.15
CA GLU A 93 -14.24 -0.86 -11.80
C GLU A 93 -13.30 -0.30 -10.78
N GLN A 94 -13.83 0.45 -9.82
CA GLN A 94 -13.01 1.00 -8.73
C GLN A 94 -13.50 0.45 -7.40
N LYS A 95 -12.57 0.17 -6.51
CA LYS A 95 -12.85 -0.29 -5.15
C LYS A 95 -11.93 0.45 -4.18
N GLU A 96 -12.45 0.72 -3.00
CA GLU A 96 -11.69 1.39 -1.96
C GLU A 96 -11.81 0.63 -0.65
N LEU A 97 -10.74 0.68 0.14
CA LEU A 97 -10.70 0.01 1.42
C LEU A 97 -9.73 0.76 2.32
N SER A 98 -10.08 0.95 3.58
CA SER A 98 -9.17 1.55 4.53
C SER A 98 -9.20 0.76 5.83
N TRP A 99 -8.07 0.76 6.53
CA TRP A 99 -7.95 0.08 7.81
C TRP A 99 -6.85 0.73 8.63
N ASN A 100 -6.82 0.38 9.91
CA ASN A 100 -5.76 0.84 10.79
C ASN A 100 -5.59 -0.16 11.92
N ASP A 101 -4.49 -0.03 12.65
CA ASP A 101 -4.22 -0.88 13.80
C ASP A 101 -4.33 -0.10 15.12
N CYS A 102 -5.05 1.02 15.09
CA CYS A 102 -5.12 1.92 16.24
C CYS A 102 -5.96 1.36 17.39
N ARG A 103 -6.85 0.42 17.10
CA ARG A 103 -7.75 -0.13 18.08
C ARG A 103 -7.45 -1.58 18.41
N GLY A 104 -6.31 -2.09 17.97
CA GLY A 104 -5.90 -3.44 18.25
C GLY A 104 -5.59 -4.21 16.98
N ARG A 105 -5.30 -5.48 17.15
CA ARG A 105 -4.88 -6.34 16.07
C ARG A 105 -6.04 -6.65 15.13
N ILE A 106 -5.78 -6.51 13.84
CA ILE A 106 -6.75 -6.86 12.79
C ILE A 106 -6.22 -8.09 12.04
N SER A 107 -7.00 -8.56 11.06
CA SER A 107 -6.62 -9.73 10.29
C SER A 107 -5.20 -9.63 9.75
N ASP A 108 -4.44 -10.71 9.85
CA ASP A 108 -3.08 -10.78 9.33
C ASP A 108 -3.01 -10.59 7.83
N LYS A 109 -4.11 -10.78 7.13
CA LYS A 109 -4.14 -10.61 5.68
C LYS A 109 -3.76 -9.20 5.27
N PHE A 110 -4.16 -8.20 6.05
CA PHE A 110 -3.79 -6.82 5.77
C PHE A 110 -2.29 -6.62 5.89
N GLN A 111 -1.68 -7.22 6.91
CA GLN A 111 -0.25 -7.12 7.08
C GLN A 111 0.50 -7.83 5.96
N GLN A 112 0.01 -8.99 5.54
CA GLN A 112 0.63 -9.73 4.45
C GLN A 112 0.62 -8.93 3.15
N PHE A 113 -0.50 -8.27 2.85
CA PHE A 113 -0.59 -7.44 1.66
C PHE A 113 0.35 -6.25 1.77
N THR A 114 0.34 -5.58 2.93
CA THR A 114 1.18 -4.41 3.15
C THR A 114 2.65 -4.76 3.02
N ASP A 115 3.08 -5.85 3.64
CA ASP A 115 4.48 -6.29 3.57
C ASP A 115 4.90 -6.59 2.14
N TYR A 116 4.01 -7.22 1.38
CA TYR A 116 4.33 -7.53 0.00
C TYR A 116 4.53 -6.27 -0.83
N ILE A 117 3.59 -5.34 -0.73
CA ILE A 117 3.65 -4.14 -1.56
C ILE A 117 4.82 -3.26 -1.15
N ILE A 118 5.12 -3.18 0.14
CA ILE A 118 6.28 -2.42 0.62
C ILE A 118 7.57 -3.06 0.10
N SER A 119 7.65 -4.39 0.09
CA SER A 119 8.84 -5.06 -0.42
C SER A 119 9.08 -4.74 -1.90
N VAL A 120 8.00 -4.63 -2.68
CA VAL A 120 8.12 -4.24 -4.08
C VAL A 120 8.67 -2.82 -4.18
N ILE A 121 8.11 -1.88 -3.42
CA ILE A 121 8.55 -0.50 -3.44
C ILE A 121 10.02 -0.39 -3.06
N GLU A 122 10.41 -1.05 -1.97
CA GLU A 122 11.76 -0.93 -1.44
C GLU A 122 12.80 -1.63 -2.30
N SER A 123 12.37 -2.51 -3.19
CA SER A 123 13.28 -3.16 -4.13
C SER A 123 13.67 -2.25 -5.30
N LYS A 124 12.94 -1.15 -5.49
CA LYS A 124 13.18 -0.25 -6.62
C LYS A 124 14.39 0.63 -6.35
N SER A 125 15.23 0.83 -7.38
CA SER A 125 16.39 1.69 -7.23
C SER A 125 16.01 3.13 -6.92
N GLU A 126 14.87 3.57 -7.44
CA GLU A 126 14.37 4.92 -7.15
C GLU A 126 14.13 5.12 -5.67
N TYR A 127 13.55 4.10 -5.00
CA TYR A 127 13.33 4.16 -3.56
C TYR A 127 14.65 4.19 -2.79
N LYS A 128 15.60 3.38 -3.22
CA LYS A 128 16.88 3.25 -2.51
C LYS A 128 17.70 4.53 -2.54
N LYS A 129 17.41 5.42 -3.47
CA LYS A 129 18.08 6.72 -3.55
C LYS A 129 17.47 7.77 -2.64
N LEU A 130 16.34 7.47 -2.01
CA LEU A 130 15.71 8.44 -1.12
C LEU A 130 16.53 8.62 0.16
N PRO A 131 16.55 9.83 0.71
CA PRO A 131 17.26 10.05 1.97
C PRO A 131 16.57 9.36 3.13
N THR A 132 17.33 9.11 4.18
CA THR A 132 16.79 8.59 5.43
C THR A 132 15.97 9.67 6.12
N PRO A 133 14.78 9.36 6.65
CA PRO A 133 14.01 10.35 7.39
C PRO A 133 14.77 10.86 8.60
N GLY A 134 14.62 12.15 8.88
CA GLY A 134 15.16 12.74 10.08
C GLY A 134 14.22 12.50 11.25
N GLY A 135 14.77 12.14 12.41
CA GLY A 135 13.97 11.86 13.59
C GLY A 135 13.20 10.56 13.45
N GLY A 136 12.17 10.39 14.24
CA GLY A 136 11.36 9.19 14.21
C GLY A 136 10.05 9.40 14.95
N TYR A 137 9.15 8.43 14.76
CA TYR A 137 7.91 8.42 15.54
C TYR A 137 8.21 7.86 16.92
N ILE A 138 7.71 8.52 17.91
CA ILE A 138 7.96 8.15 19.29
C ILE A 138 6.70 7.59 19.92
#